data_ed2548e33b5ac9a4e7a3cfb2cfe8264d
#
_entry.id   ed2548e33b5ac9a4e7a3cfb2cfe8264d
#
_cell.length_a   1.000
_cell.length_b   1.000
_cell.length_c   1.000
_cell.angle_alpha   90.00
_cell.angle_beta   90.00
_cell.angle_gamma   90.00
#
_symmetry.space_group_name_H-M   'P 1'
#
loop_
_entity.id
_entity.type
_entity.pdbx_description
1 polymer ?
#
loop_
_entity_poly.entity_id
_entity_poly.type
_entity_poly.pdbx_seq_one_letter_code
_entity_poly.pdbx_strand_id
1 'polypeptide(L)'
;MPTIFIVYNLKRETNAEEYEHYLAKTKIPAMRESWFIKDFKTWKIDKVLAPVVSESEGKLPTEPPYHYVAKIEVVDLNAMVGFLGTEGGKQFLKSWSVYIDPTTIFTLGHEM
;
A
#
# COMPACT_ATOMS: atom_id res chain seq x y z
N MET A 1 7.31 17.27 1.49
CA MET A 1 6.85 16.42 0.37
C MET A 1 5.74 15.52 0.87
N PRO A 2 4.58 15.51 0.21
CA PRO A 2 3.48 14.65 0.65
C PRO A 2 3.85 13.17 0.54
N THR A 3 3.43 12.41 1.54
CA THR A 3 3.68 10.98 1.60
C THR A 3 2.38 10.25 1.84
N ILE A 4 2.09 9.25 1.03
CA ILE A 4 0.91 8.42 1.16
C ILE A 4 1.34 7.11 1.81
N PHE A 5 0.66 6.74 2.87
CA PHE A 5 0.81 5.44 3.53
C PHE A 5 -0.45 4.62 3.28
N ILE A 6 -0.27 3.41 2.83
CA ILE A 6 -1.37 2.50 2.54
C ILE A 6 -1.16 1.24 3.36
N VAL A 7 -2.16 0.89 4.18
CA VAL A 7 -2.15 -0.39 4.88
C VAL A 7 -3.29 -1.24 4.30
N TYR A 8 -3.00 -2.49 3.99
CA TYR A 8 -3.97 -3.31 3.28
C TYR A 8 -3.76 -4.80 3.44
N ASN A 9 -4.80 -5.53 3.14
CA ASN A 9 -4.80 -6.99 3.03
C ASN A 9 -5.19 -7.38 1.62
N LEU A 10 -4.82 -8.59 1.24
CA LEU A 10 -5.30 -9.19 -0.01
C LEU A 10 -6.71 -9.74 0.21
N LYS A 11 -7.47 -9.84 -0.87
CA LYS A 11 -8.74 -10.54 -0.84
C LYS A 11 -8.50 -11.99 -0.40
N ARG A 12 -9.49 -12.57 0.27
CA ARG A 12 -9.38 -13.89 0.87
C ARG A 12 -8.95 -14.99 -0.11
N GLU A 13 -9.44 -14.91 -1.35
CA GLU A 13 -9.15 -15.88 -2.42
C GLU A 13 -7.87 -15.57 -3.19
N THR A 14 -7.19 -14.46 -2.89
CA THR A 14 -6.01 -14.05 -3.63
C THR A 14 -4.79 -14.83 -3.19
N ASN A 15 -4.04 -15.33 -4.16
CA ASN A 15 -2.77 -16.00 -3.94
C ASN A 15 -1.68 -14.94 -3.71
N ALA A 16 -1.01 -14.99 -2.56
CA ALA A 16 0.01 -14.02 -2.19
C ALA A 16 1.20 -14.00 -3.17
N GLU A 17 1.61 -15.17 -3.67
CA GLU A 17 2.71 -15.25 -4.64
C GLU A 17 2.37 -14.56 -5.95
N GLU A 18 1.15 -14.72 -6.43
CA GLU A 18 0.68 -14.04 -7.63
C GLU A 18 0.67 -12.52 -7.44
N TYR A 19 0.20 -12.06 -6.28
CA TYR A 19 0.18 -10.64 -5.98
C TYR A 19 1.60 -10.07 -5.90
N GLU A 20 2.49 -10.76 -5.21
CA GLU A 20 3.88 -10.31 -5.06
C GLU A 20 4.61 -10.29 -6.40
N HIS A 21 4.29 -11.23 -7.29
CA HIS A 21 4.79 -11.22 -8.67
C HIS A 21 4.26 -9.98 -9.44
N TYR A 22 2.97 -9.69 -9.31
CA TYR A 22 2.36 -8.49 -9.91
C TYR A 22 3.02 -7.21 -9.38
N LEU A 23 3.28 -7.12 -8.07
CA LEU A 23 3.97 -5.98 -7.49
C LEU A 23 5.35 -5.78 -8.12
N ALA A 24 6.15 -6.83 -8.13
CA ALA A 24 7.53 -6.76 -8.58
C ALA A 24 7.65 -6.49 -10.08
N LYS A 25 6.79 -7.06 -10.88
CA LYS A 25 6.89 -7.01 -12.35
C LYS A 25 6.09 -5.89 -13.00
N THR A 26 5.02 -5.45 -12.35
CA THR A 26 4.09 -4.49 -12.95
C THR A 26 3.95 -3.21 -12.14
N LYS A 27 3.52 -3.32 -10.89
CA LYS A 27 3.14 -2.15 -10.11
C LYS A 27 4.33 -1.30 -9.69
N ILE A 28 5.34 -1.90 -9.09
CA ILE A 28 6.51 -1.16 -8.61
C ILE A 28 7.23 -0.45 -9.76
N PRO A 29 7.54 -1.11 -10.89
CA PRO A 29 8.14 -0.43 -12.02
C PRO A 29 7.28 0.72 -12.57
N ALA A 30 5.98 0.52 -12.72
CA ALA A 30 5.08 1.55 -13.23
C ALA A 30 5.04 2.77 -12.31
N MET A 31 4.99 2.56 -11.00
CA MET A 31 5.01 3.64 -10.02
C MET A 31 6.32 4.43 -10.08
N ARG A 32 7.44 3.74 -10.18
CA ARG A 32 8.77 4.38 -10.21
C ARG A 32 9.04 5.13 -11.50
N GLU A 33 8.39 4.77 -12.59
CA GLU A 33 8.52 5.47 -13.88
C GLU A 33 7.66 6.75 -13.94
N SER A 34 6.69 6.91 -13.04
CA SER A 34 5.85 8.09 -13.01
C SER A 34 6.63 9.29 -12.47
N TRP A 35 6.71 10.39 -13.23
CA TRP A 35 7.50 11.57 -12.86
C TRP A 35 7.04 12.22 -11.55
N PHE A 36 5.76 12.11 -11.21
CA PHE A 36 5.18 12.71 -10.00
C PHE A 36 5.40 11.85 -8.75
N ILE A 37 5.96 10.65 -8.89
CA ILE A 37 6.31 9.76 -7.79
C ILE A 37 7.81 9.83 -7.59
N LYS A 38 8.25 10.23 -6.39
CA LYS A 38 9.67 10.24 -6.06
C LYS A 38 10.15 8.86 -5.68
N ASP A 39 9.35 8.15 -4.86
CA ASP A 39 9.71 6.81 -4.42
C ASP A 39 8.45 6.02 -4.07
N PHE A 40 8.54 4.72 -4.26
CA PHE A 40 7.47 3.79 -3.93
C PHE A 40 8.10 2.54 -3.33
N LYS A 41 7.65 2.19 -2.13
CA LYS A 41 8.11 0.98 -1.43
C LYS A 41 6.92 0.26 -0.83
N THR A 42 7.01 -1.07 -0.81
CA THR A 42 6.01 -1.92 -0.17
C THR A 42 6.72 -2.89 0.74
N TRP A 43 6.19 -3.05 1.95
CA TRP A 43 6.68 -4.02 2.92
C TRP A 43 5.60 -5.05 3.21
N LYS A 44 6.00 -6.28 3.41
CA LYS A 44 5.15 -7.32 3.95
C LYS A 44 5.34 -7.31 5.47
N ILE A 45 4.23 -7.32 6.20
CA ILE A 45 4.27 -7.34 7.67
C ILE A 45 4.37 -8.80 8.10
N ASP A 46 5.46 -9.15 8.79
CA ASP A 46 5.74 -10.54 9.16
C ASP A 46 5.00 -10.97 10.42
N LYS A 47 4.99 -10.11 11.44
CA LYS A 47 4.36 -10.44 12.71
C LYS A 47 4.07 -9.20 13.55
N VAL A 48 3.20 -9.36 14.52
CA VAL A 48 2.91 -8.34 15.53
C VAL A 48 3.95 -8.43 16.65
N LEU A 49 4.53 -7.29 17.01
CA LEU A 49 5.39 -7.19 18.18
C LEU A 49 4.55 -6.84 19.42
N ALA A 50 5.08 -7.14 20.60
CA ALA A 50 4.41 -6.81 21.84
C ALA A 50 4.17 -5.30 21.95
N PRO A 51 3.00 -4.85 22.45
CA PRO A 51 2.78 -3.43 22.68
C PRO A 51 3.77 -2.89 23.71
N VAL A 52 4.36 -1.74 23.41
CA VAL A 52 5.40 -1.13 24.22
C VAL A 52 4.83 -0.15 25.25
N VAL A 53 3.66 0.41 24.97
CA VAL A 53 3.10 1.52 25.74
C VAL A 53 1.81 1.19 26.49
N SER A 54 1.34 -0.03 26.43
CA SER A 54 0.14 -0.45 27.19
C SER A 54 0.36 -1.80 27.82
N GLU A 55 -0.08 -1.93 29.07
CA GLU A 55 -0.20 -3.23 29.71
C GLU A 55 -1.38 -3.93 29.08
N SER A 56 -1.09 -4.91 28.27
CA SER A 56 -2.12 -5.74 27.69
C SER A 56 -2.32 -6.96 28.59
N GLU A 57 -3.47 -7.03 29.25
CA GLU A 57 -3.85 -8.21 30.02
C GLU A 57 -4.37 -9.34 29.12
N GLY A 58 -4.45 -9.10 27.84
CA GLY A 58 -4.94 -10.05 26.86
C GLY A 58 -3.83 -10.76 26.11
N LYS A 59 -4.22 -11.77 25.35
CA LYS A 59 -3.32 -12.40 24.39
C LYS A 59 -3.04 -11.43 23.27
N LEU A 60 -1.76 -11.33 22.88
CA LEU A 60 -1.37 -10.58 21.69
C LEU A 60 -2.02 -11.21 20.46
N PRO A 61 -2.47 -10.39 19.49
CA PRO A 61 -2.92 -10.94 18.22
C PRO A 61 -1.78 -11.76 17.61
N THR A 62 -2.11 -12.95 17.15
CA THR A 62 -1.12 -13.82 16.49
C THR A 62 -0.87 -13.37 15.06
N GLU A 63 -1.84 -12.66 14.47
CA GLU A 63 -1.72 -12.14 13.12
C GLU A 63 -1.81 -10.63 13.09
N PRO A 64 -1.04 -9.96 12.19
CA PRO A 64 -1.15 -8.53 12.04
C PRO A 64 -2.53 -8.15 11.47
N PRO A 65 -3.10 -7.00 11.90
CA PRO A 65 -4.36 -6.52 11.33
C PRO A 65 -4.28 -6.22 9.84
N TYR A 66 -3.06 -5.89 9.36
CA TYR A 66 -2.77 -5.70 7.94
C TYR A 66 -1.51 -6.47 7.58
N HIS A 67 -1.49 -7.07 6.40
CA HIS A 67 -0.35 -7.86 5.93
C HIS A 67 0.65 -7.07 5.10
N TYR A 68 0.24 -5.92 4.58
CA TYR A 68 1.10 -5.08 3.73
C TYR A 68 0.99 -3.62 4.11
N VAL A 69 2.11 -2.92 3.95
CA VAL A 69 2.16 -1.47 4.05
C VAL A 69 2.97 -0.92 2.88
N ALA A 70 2.45 0.11 2.23
CA ALA A 70 3.14 0.79 1.15
C ALA A 70 3.37 2.25 1.53
N LYS A 71 4.47 2.81 1.03
CA LYS A 71 4.82 4.22 1.20
C LYS A 71 5.06 4.81 -0.18
N ILE A 72 4.38 5.90 -0.49
CA ILE A 72 4.53 6.61 -1.75
C ILE A 72 4.96 8.04 -1.44
N GLU A 73 6.17 8.42 -1.84
CA GLU A 73 6.61 9.80 -1.77
C GLU A 73 6.25 10.49 -3.08
N VAL A 74 5.49 11.57 -2.99
CA VAL A 74 4.88 12.24 -4.13
C VAL A 74 5.52 13.61 -4.35
N VAL A 75 6.00 13.86 -5.57
CA VAL A 75 6.55 15.16 -5.95
C VAL A 75 5.43 16.17 -6.18
N ASP A 76 4.37 15.74 -6.82
CA ASP A 76 3.23 16.60 -7.17
C ASP A 76 1.92 15.83 -6.97
N LEU A 77 1.26 16.10 -5.86
CA LEU A 77 0.02 15.41 -5.48
C LEU A 77 -1.11 15.69 -6.49
N ASN A 78 -1.19 16.91 -7.00
CA ASN A 78 -2.23 17.25 -7.98
C ASN A 78 -2.04 16.49 -9.29
N ALA A 79 -0.79 16.31 -9.72
CA ALA A 79 -0.49 15.53 -10.90
C ALA A 79 -0.87 14.05 -10.71
N MET A 80 -0.61 13.50 -9.53
CA MET A 80 -0.98 12.11 -9.22
C MET A 80 -2.51 11.94 -9.23
N VAL A 81 -3.23 12.85 -8.57
CA VAL A 81 -4.70 12.82 -8.54
C VAL A 81 -5.26 12.97 -9.95
N GLY A 82 -4.68 13.87 -10.74
CA GLY A 82 -5.07 14.05 -12.14
C GLY A 82 -4.87 12.79 -12.97
N PHE A 83 -3.73 12.13 -12.79
CA PHE A 83 -3.46 10.85 -13.47
C PHE A 83 -4.51 9.79 -13.11
N LEU A 84 -4.85 9.67 -11.83
CA LEU A 84 -5.84 8.67 -11.40
C LEU A 84 -7.23 8.90 -12.00
N GLY A 85 -7.53 10.12 -12.43
CA GLY A 85 -8.77 10.45 -13.14
C GLY A 85 -8.76 10.13 -14.63
N THR A 86 -7.60 9.81 -15.20
CA THR A 86 -7.49 9.44 -16.63
C THR A 86 -7.88 7.97 -16.83
N GLU A 87 -8.10 7.60 -18.11
CA GLU A 87 -8.36 6.18 -18.44
C GLU A 87 -7.22 5.28 -17.99
N GLY A 88 -5.98 5.69 -18.24
CA GLY A 88 -4.81 4.92 -17.82
C GLY A 88 -4.73 4.74 -16.31
N GLY A 89 -5.01 5.81 -15.56
CA GLY A 89 -5.03 5.76 -14.10
C GLY A 89 -6.13 4.88 -13.55
N LYS A 90 -7.33 4.96 -14.14
CA LYS A 90 -8.45 4.09 -13.76
C LYS A 90 -8.14 2.62 -14.01
N GLN A 91 -7.53 2.29 -15.13
CA GLN A 91 -7.11 0.92 -15.45
C GLN A 91 -6.04 0.43 -14.47
N PHE A 92 -5.10 1.30 -14.10
CA PHE A 92 -4.08 0.99 -13.13
C PHE A 92 -4.69 0.63 -11.76
N LEU A 93 -5.61 1.46 -11.27
CA LEU A 93 -6.31 1.20 -10.01
C LEU A 93 -7.15 -0.07 -10.09
N LYS A 94 -7.82 -0.31 -11.19
CA LYS A 94 -8.62 -1.51 -11.40
C LYS A 94 -7.78 -2.77 -11.35
N SER A 95 -6.61 -2.75 -11.98
CA SER A 95 -5.67 -3.89 -11.96
C SER A 95 -5.23 -4.23 -10.54
N TRP A 96 -4.93 -3.21 -9.75
CA TRP A 96 -4.53 -3.39 -8.35
C TRP A 96 -5.70 -3.88 -7.49
N SER A 97 -6.89 -3.30 -7.70
CA SER A 97 -8.08 -3.61 -6.90
C SER A 97 -8.56 -5.06 -7.04
N VAL A 98 -8.15 -5.75 -8.08
CA VAL A 98 -8.44 -7.19 -8.25
C VAL A 98 -7.90 -8.00 -7.07
N TYR A 99 -6.78 -7.58 -6.51
CA TYR A 99 -6.10 -8.32 -5.43
C TYR A 99 -6.46 -7.82 -4.03
N ILE A 100 -6.96 -6.60 -3.90
CA ILE A 100 -6.96 -5.85 -2.64
C ILE A 100 -8.32 -5.91 -1.96
N ASP A 101 -8.30 -6.18 -0.65
CA ASP A 101 -9.49 -6.18 0.20
C ASP A 101 -10.00 -4.74 0.38
N PRO A 102 -11.33 -4.52 0.36
CA PRO A 102 -11.90 -3.17 0.50
C PRO A 102 -11.66 -2.49 1.85
N THR A 103 -11.09 -3.21 2.84
CA THR A 103 -10.71 -2.60 4.12
C THR A 103 -9.40 -1.81 4.05
N THR A 104 -8.83 -1.66 2.87
CA THR A 104 -7.61 -0.87 2.64
C THR A 104 -7.77 0.57 3.11
N ILE A 105 -6.76 1.08 3.83
CA ILE A 105 -6.75 2.45 4.33
C ILE A 105 -5.65 3.23 3.64
N PHE A 106 -6.03 4.36 3.04
CA PHE A 106 -5.11 5.32 2.44
C PHE A 106 -5.00 6.52 3.37
N THR A 107 -3.77 6.90 3.72
CA THR A 107 -3.54 8.07 4.57
C THR A 107 -2.51 8.99 3.92
N LEU A 108 -2.66 10.29 4.14
CA LEU A 108 -1.73 11.30 3.64
C LEU A 108 -1.03 11.95 4.83
N GLY A 109 0.28 12.05 4.74
CA GLY A 109 1.08 12.66 5.80
C GLY A 109 2.25 13.43 5.22
N HIS A 110 3.06 13.97 6.12
CA HIS A 110 4.30 14.65 5.75
C HIS A 110 5.34 14.40 6.83
N GLU A 111 6.58 14.46 6.44
CA GLU A 111 7.69 14.30 7.39
C GLU A 111 7.74 15.49 8.36
N MET A 112 7.95 15.17 9.62
CA MET A 112 8.01 16.19 10.70
C MET A 112 9.43 16.82 10.76
#